data_aebcc717d4d69716f297e36141c65bea
#
_entry.id   aebcc717d4d69716f297e36141c65bea
#
_cell.length_a   1.000
_cell.length_b   1.000
_cell.length_c   1.000
_cell.angle_alpha   90.00
_cell.angle_beta   90.00
_cell.angle_gamma   90.00
#
_symmetry.space_group_name_H-M   'P 1'
#
loop_
_entity.id
_entity.type
_entity.pdbx_description
1 polymer ?
#
loop_
_entity_poly.entity_id
_entity_poly.type
_entity_poly.pdbx_seq_one_letter_code
_entity_poly.pdbx_strand_id
1 'polypeptide(L)'
;MCRRVFIAILFASALIFVAHAQDGPKNSFVLIIRHAEDADSGDGISPLGEKRADAYKDYFLNFTVDSKRLEPKAVFTAKDSKKSHRPRLTLEPFAKAAKLKIDTRFGNSQSAELAANLRANQQGKVILICWRHPYIPALLDALGATPKTFLPNGKWPGAVFNWVILLSFDQEGHLIPSNSRRIDEHLMPGGSQ
;
A
#
# COMPACT_ATOMS: atom_id res chain seq x y z
N MET A 1 -45.49 -50.08 35.08
CA MET A 1 -44.80 -49.71 33.80
C MET A 1 -44.44 -48.25 33.83
N CYS A 2 -43.14 -47.91 34.05
CA CYS A 2 -42.67 -46.55 34.18
C CYS A 2 -41.94 -46.21 32.92
N ARG A 3 -42.49 -45.30 32.08
CA ARG A 3 -41.87 -44.76 30.82
C ARG A 3 -40.90 -43.70 31.21
N ARG A 4 -39.60 -43.93 31.00
CA ARG A 4 -38.55 -42.95 31.12
C ARG A 4 -38.48 -42.13 29.80
N VAL A 5 -38.80 -40.83 29.89
CA VAL A 5 -38.62 -39.87 28.77
C VAL A 5 -37.16 -39.36 28.82
N PHE A 6 -36.38 -39.68 27.81
CA PHE A 6 -35.06 -39.06 27.62
C PHE A 6 -35.21 -37.75 26.83
N ILE A 7 -34.93 -36.65 27.49
CA ILE A 7 -34.83 -35.34 26.81
C ILE A 7 -33.39 -35.22 26.31
N ALA A 8 -33.20 -35.29 25.00
CA ALA A 8 -31.93 -35.00 24.35
C ALA A 8 -31.79 -33.47 24.19
N ILE A 9 -30.89 -32.88 24.94
CA ILE A 9 -30.52 -31.45 24.78
C ILE A 9 -29.50 -31.33 23.64
N LEU A 10 -29.94 -30.82 22.49
CA LEU A 10 -29.06 -30.45 21.39
C LEU A 10 -28.33 -29.15 21.75
N PHE A 11 -27.04 -29.23 22.01
CA PHE A 11 -26.16 -28.06 22.05
C PHE A 11 -25.85 -27.59 20.63
N ALA A 12 -26.49 -26.53 20.16
CA ALA A 12 -26.13 -25.86 18.93
C ALA A 12 -24.92 -24.97 19.22
N SER A 13 -23.73 -25.42 18.84
CA SER A 13 -22.51 -24.61 18.88
C SER A 13 -22.59 -23.58 17.76
N ALA A 14 -22.93 -22.33 18.08
CA ALA A 14 -22.84 -21.23 17.18
C ALA A 14 -21.34 -20.94 16.91
N LEU A 15 -20.86 -21.29 15.72
CA LEU A 15 -19.56 -20.84 15.21
C LEU A 15 -19.64 -19.33 14.96
N ILE A 16 -19.12 -18.55 15.91
CA ILE A 16 -18.94 -17.11 15.72
C ILE A 16 -17.78 -16.96 14.73
N PHE A 17 -18.10 -16.68 13.46
CA PHE A 17 -17.12 -16.19 12.50
C PHE A 17 -16.74 -14.78 12.93
N VAL A 18 -15.64 -14.65 13.66
CA VAL A 18 -14.97 -13.37 13.84
C VAL A 18 -14.37 -13.01 12.48
N ALA A 19 -15.03 -12.10 11.77
CA ALA A 19 -14.40 -11.48 10.60
C ALA A 19 -13.16 -10.75 11.11
N HIS A 20 -11.99 -11.35 10.91
CA HIS A 20 -10.73 -10.67 11.19
C HIS A 20 -10.65 -9.51 10.23
N ALA A 21 -10.70 -8.28 10.75
CA ALA A 21 -10.27 -7.12 10.01
C ALA A 21 -8.89 -7.45 9.43
N GLN A 22 -8.68 -7.19 8.13
CA GLN A 22 -7.39 -7.47 7.51
C GLN A 22 -6.39 -6.46 8.09
N ASP A 23 -5.53 -6.93 9.01
CA ASP A 23 -4.54 -6.10 9.68
C ASP A 23 -3.36 -5.81 8.74
N GLY A 24 -2.63 -4.73 9.02
CA GLY A 24 -1.38 -4.41 8.36
C GLY A 24 -0.14 -4.96 9.12
N PRO A 25 1.05 -4.52 8.74
CA PRO A 25 2.28 -4.86 9.47
C PRO A 25 2.35 -4.09 10.79
N LYS A 26 2.66 -4.78 11.90
CA LYS A 26 2.69 -4.22 13.26
C LYS A 26 3.71 -3.11 13.43
N ASN A 27 3.34 -2.04 14.19
CA ASN A 27 4.21 -0.89 14.49
C ASN A 27 4.84 -0.26 13.25
N SER A 28 4.10 -0.13 12.15
CA SER A 28 4.67 0.20 10.85
C SER A 28 3.93 1.35 10.17
N PHE A 29 4.61 1.96 9.22
CA PHE A 29 4.02 2.91 8.29
C PHE A 29 4.12 2.34 6.88
N VAL A 30 3.05 2.43 6.10
CA VAL A 30 3.03 2.06 4.69
C VAL A 30 2.74 3.29 3.86
N LEU A 31 3.66 3.64 2.97
CA LEU A 31 3.54 4.71 1.99
C LEU A 31 3.20 4.08 0.65
N ILE A 32 2.08 4.46 0.05
CA ILE A 32 1.65 3.93 -1.24
C ILE A 32 1.60 5.07 -2.24
N ILE A 33 2.31 4.90 -3.36
CA ILE A 33 2.25 5.78 -4.52
C ILE A 33 1.86 5.00 -5.78
N ARG A 34 1.36 5.71 -6.79
CA ARG A 34 1.30 5.14 -8.13
C ARG A 34 2.64 5.32 -8.84
N HIS A 35 2.86 4.57 -9.94
CA HIS A 35 4.00 4.85 -10.83
C HIS A 35 3.93 6.27 -11.40
N ALA A 36 5.08 6.81 -11.75
CA ALA A 36 5.22 8.09 -12.44
C ALA A 36 4.56 8.10 -13.83
N GLU A 37 4.54 9.25 -14.48
CA GLU A 37 3.84 9.52 -15.75
C GLU A 37 4.23 8.51 -16.83
N ASP A 38 3.22 8.04 -17.55
CA ASP A 38 3.38 7.06 -18.63
C ASP A 38 4.12 7.70 -19.84
N ALA A 39 5.01 6.95 -20.46
CA ALA A 39 5.53 7.32 -21.78
C ALA A 39 4.39 7.28 -22.83
N ASP A 40 4.48 8.10 -23.86
CA ASP A 40 3.49 8.12 -24.95
C ASP A 40 3.38 6.78 -25.67
N SER A 41 4.45 5.99 -25.64
CA SER A 41 4.50 4.64 -26.19
C SER A 41 5.42 3.74 -25.37
N GLY A 42 5.16 2.42 -25.42
CA GLY A 42 5.96 1.42 -24.71
C GLY A 42 5.54 1.20 -23.26
N ASP A 43 6.47 0.67 -22.47
CA ASP A 43 6.24 0.11 -21.13
C ASP A 43 6.93 0.92 -20.00
N GLY A 44 7.61 2.02 -20.37
CA GLY A 44 8.39 2.89 -19.49
C GLY A 44 7.61 4.11 -18.97
N ILE A 45 8.36 5.01 -18.33
CA ILE A 45 7.89 6.32 -17.84
C ILE A 45 8.32 7.42 -18.82
N SER A 46 7.57 8.52 -18.85
CA SER A 46 7.86 9.69 -19.69
C SER A 46 9.05 10.52 -19.14
N PRO A 47 9.58 11.49 -19.91
CA PRO A 47 10.58 12.42 -19.38
C PRO A 47 10.12 13.20 -18.14
N LEU A 48 8.82 13.48 -18.01
CA LEU A 48 8.24 14.06 -16.79
C LEU A 48 8.24 13.03 -15.65
N GLY A 49 7.90 11.76 -15.96
CA GLY A 49 7.99 10.66 -15.02
C GLY A 49 9.41 10.39 -14.51
N GLU A 50 10.42 10.54 -15.36
CA GLU A 50 11.83 10.45 -14.97
C GLU A 50 12.21 11.55 -13.97
N LYS A 51 11.76 12.80 -14.22
CA LYS A 51 11.96 13.91 -13.28
C LYS A 51 11.30 13.65 -11.93
N ARG A 52 10.07 13.11 -11.92
CA ARG A 52 9.38 12.72 -10.69
C ARG A 52 10.13 11.60 -9.96
N ALA A 53 10.52 10.56 -10.67
CA ALA A 53 11.30 9.44 -10.10
C ALA A 53 12.62 9.94 -9.50
N ASP A 54 13.29 10.90 -10.13
CA ASP A 54 14.50 11.51 -9.61
C ASP A 54 14.23 12.36 -8.35
N ALA A 55 13.16 13.16 -8.33
CA ALA A 55 12.77 13.96 -7.18
C ALA A 55 12.39 13.10 -5.96
N TYR A 56 11.89 11.90 -6.17
CA TYR A 56 11.59 10.95 -5.07
C TYR A 56 12.82 10.55 -4.26
N LYS A 57 14.05 10.69 -4.77
CA LYS A 57 15.27 10.45 -3.98
C LYS A 57 15.27 11.31 -2.73
N ASP A 58 15.24 12.61 -2.89
CA ASP A 58 15.33 13.55 -1.77
C ASP A 58 14.03 13.57 -0.96
N TYR A 59 12.90 13.45 -1.64
CA TYR A 59 11.59 13.44 -1.00
C TYR A 59 11.45 12.30 0.02
N PHE A 60 11.70 11.06 -0.35
CA PHE A 60 11.55 9.92 0.55
C PHE A 60 12.74 9.73 1.50
N LEU A 61 13.95 10.18 1.15
CA LEU A 61 15.06 10.23 2.12
C LEU A 61 14.78 11.19 3.27
N ASN A 62 14.00 12.26 3.02
CA ASN A 62 13.67 13.29 4.01
C ASN A 62 12.18 13.32 4.35
N PHE A 63 11.42 12.28 4.03
CA PHE A 63 9.98 12.27 4.21
C PHE A 63 9.62 12.46 5.69
N THR A 64 8.85 13.51 5.96
CA THR A 64 8.48 13.92 7.31
C THR A 64 6.98 14.20 7.39
N VAL A 65 6.34 13.67 8.41
CA VAL A 65 4.93 13.88 8.71
C VAL A 65 4.78 14.20 10.18
N ASP A 66 4.09 15.31 10.50
CA ASP A 66 3.89 15.77 11.88
C ASP A 66 5.22 15.83 12.68
N SER A 67 6.27 16.39 12.06
CA SER A 67 7.65 16.48 12.60
C SER A 67 8.35 15.12 12.81
N LYS A 68 7.73 14.00 12.44
CA LYS A 68 8.34 12.68 12.50
C LYS A 68 8.93 12.31 11.15
N ARG A 69 10.21 11.99 11.11
CA ARG A 69 10.86 11.46 9.90
C ARG A 69 10.45 10.01 9.68
N LEU A 70 9.91 9.75 8.50
CA LEU A 70 9.43 8.43 8.06
C LEU A 70 10.23 7.97 6.82
N GLU A 71 11.54 7.78 6.99
CA GLU A 71 12.42 7.30 5.91
C GLU A 71 12.14 5.82 5.62
N PRO A 72 11.79 5.44 4.37
CA PRO A 72 11.53 4.06 4.03
C PRO A 72 12.75 3.15 4.24
N LYS A 73 12.51 1.96 4.81
CA LYS A 73 13.51 0.91 5.04
C LYS A 73 13.20 -0.38 4.27
N ALA A 74 12.06 -0.42 3.58
CA ALA A 74 11.68 -1.50 2.68
C ALA A 74 10.96 -0.92 1.46
N VAL A 75 11.25 -1.44 0.27
CA VAL A 75 10.71 -0.95 -1.00
C VAL A 75 10.09 -2.10 -1.78
N PHE A 76 8.85 -1.93 -2.17
CA PHE A 76 8.11 -2.89 -2.98
C PHE A 76 7.58 -2.22 -4.24
N THR A 77 7.60 -2.93 -5.35
CA THR A 77 6.93 -2.51 -6.57
C THR A 77 6.14 -3.65 -7.17
N ALA A 78 5.12 -3.31 -7.96
CA ALA A 78 4.50 -4.33 -8.79
C ALA A 78 5.54 -4.95 -9.72
N LYS A 79 5.44 -6.27 -9.89
CA LYS A 79 6.31 -7.05 -10.77
C LYS A 79 6.27 -6.50 -12.21
N ASP A 80 7.43 -6.41 -12.82
CA ASP A 80 7.56 -6.08 -14.25
C ASP A 80 6.75 -7.04 -15.12
N SER A 81 6.19 -6.51 -16.19
CA SER A 81 5.44 -7.27 -17.20
C SER A 81 5.86 -6.81 -18.59
N LYS A 82 5.47 -7.57 -19.61
CA LYS A 82 5.66 -7.15 -21.04
C LYS A 82 5.00 -5.81 -21.39
N LYS A 83 4.09 -5.32 -20.53
CA LYS A 83 3.32 -4.08 -20.77
C LYS A 83 3.69 -2.93 -19.82
N SER A 84 4.54 -3.15 -18.81
CA SER A 84 4.88 -2.09 -17.85
C SER A 84 6.06 -2.46 -16.96
N HIS A 85 7.06 -1.60 -16.92
CA HIS A 85 8.16 -1.56 -15.96
C HIS A 85 8.05 -0.32 -15.06
N ARG A 86 6.99 0.46 -15.20
CA ARG A 86 6.81 1.80 -14.61
C ARG A 86 6.94 1.83 -13.10
N PRO A 87 6.32 0.91 -12.30
CA PRO A 87 6.48 0.94 -10.85
C PRO A 87 7.91 0.82 -10.38
N ARG A 88 8.69 -0.07 -11.00
CA ARG A 88 10.12 -0.23 -10.69
C ARG A 88 10.92 1.00 -11.10
N LEU A 89 10.76 1.48 -12.34
CA LEU A 89 11.44 2.66 -12.85
C LEU A 89 11.17 3.91 -11.98
N THR A 90 9.97 4.02 -11.42
CA THR A 90 9.60 5.13 -10.53
C THR A 90 10.43 5.14 -9.23
N LEU A 91 10.71 3.98 -8.63
CA LEU A 91 11.42 3.91 -7.34
C LEU A 91 12.90 3.55 -7.45
N GLU A 92 13.39 3.21 -8.62
CA GLU A 92 14.80 2.82 -8.82
C GLU A 92 15.79 3.90 -8.40
N PRO A 93 15.58 5.21 -8.73
CA PRO A 93 16.47 6.27 -8.26
C PRO A 93 16.52 6.39 -6.74
N PHE A 94 15.34 6.34 -6.07
CA PHE A 94 15.27 6.36 -4.60
C PHE A 94 15.95 5.13 -3.98
N ALA A 95 15.61 3.94 -4.44
CA ALA A 95 16.16 2.69 -3.89
C ALA A 95 17.70 2.65 -4.00
N LYS A 96 18.25 3.13 -5.13
CA LYS A 96 19.70 3.28 -5.33
C LYS A 96 20.31 4.26 -4.32
N ALA A 97 19.71 5.44 -4.14
CA ALA A 97 20.19 6.45 -3.21
C ALA A 97 20.11 5.96 -1.75
N ALA A 98 19.04 5.29 -1.38
CA ALA A 98 18.82 4.71 -0.05
C ALA A 98 19.60 3.41 0.19
N LYS A 99 20.27 2.85 -0.83
CA LYS A 99 20.96 1.55 -0.81
C LYS A 99 20.01 0.39 -0.42
N LEU A 100 18.76 0.46 -0.88
CA LEU A 100 17.74 -0.55 -0.64
C LEU A 100 17.53 -1.42 -1.88
N LYS A 101 17.20 -2.68 -1.66
CA LYS A 101 16.75 -3.59 -2.74
C LYS A 101 15.25 -3.43 -2.94
N ILE A 102 14.81 -3.31 -4.19
CA ILE A 102 13.40 -3.33 -4.53
C ILE A 102 12.90 -4.78 -4.55
N ASP A 103 11.83 -5.06 -3.82
CA ASP A 103 11.11 -6.33 -3.91
C ASP A 103 10.05 -6.25 -5.01
N THR A 104 10.24 -7.05 -6.06
CA THR A 104 9.38 -7.09 -7.25
C THR A 104 8.63 -8.41 -7.41
N ARG A 105 8.48 -9.19 -6.35
CA ARG A 105 7.91 -10.56 -6.42
C ARG A 105 6.43 -10.59 -6.74
N PHE A 106 5.68 -9.55 -6.40
CA PHE A 106 4.22 -9.55 -6.45
C PHE A 106 3.69 -8.85 -7.71
N GLY A 107 2.80 -9.51 -8.43
CA GLY A 107 2.07 -8.92 -9.57
C GLY A 107 0.97 -7.96 -9.12
N ASN A 108 0.44 -7.17 -10.06
CA ASN A 108 -0.58 -6.15 -9.78
C ASN A 108 -1.83 -6.69 -9.04
N SER A 109 -2.28 -7.89 -9.36
CA SER A 109 -3.46 -8.54 -8.76
C SER A 109 -3.17 -9.27 -7.45
N GLN A 110 -1.92 -9.33 -7.01
CA GLN A 110 -1.48 -10.04 -5.82
C GLN A 110 -1.39 -9.14 -4.58
N SER A 111 -2.38 -8.26 -4.42
CA SER A 111 -2.45 -7.34 -3.27
C SER A 111 -2.58 -8.06 -1.93
N ALA A 112 -3.34 -9.17 -1.89
CA ALA A 112 -3.52 -9.95 -0.68
C ALA A 112 -2.24 -10.66 -0.25
N GLU A 113 -1.50 -11.24 -1.20
CA GLU A 113 -0.21 -11.90 -0.96
C GLU A 113 0.86 -10.89 -0.52
N LEU A 114 0.89 -9.69 -1.14
CA LEU A 114 1.77 -8.61 -0.71
C LEU A 114 1.43 -8.21 0.74
N ALA A 115 0.17 -7.94 1.06
CA ALA A 115 -0.25 -7.58 2.41
C ALA A 115 0.10 -8.67 3.43
N ALA A 116 -0.08 -9.96 3.10
CA ALA A 116 0.32 -11.07 3.95
C ALA A 116 1.86 -11.10 4.17
N ASN A 117 2.64 -10.84 3.12
CA ASN A 117 4.09 -10.74 3.23
C ASN A 117 4.53 -9.57 4.12
N LEU A 118 3.87 -8.40 4.00
CA LEU A 118 4.17 -7.24 4.85
C LEU A 118 3.89 -7.55 6.32
N ARG A 119 2.75 -8.16 6.63
CA ARG A 119 2.41 -8.61 8.00
C ARG A 119 3.45 -9.54 8.60
N ALA A 120 3.94 -10.49 7.81
CA ALA A 120 4.88 -11.49 8.28
C ALA A 120 6.31 -10.96 8.47
N ASN A 121 6.77 -10.02 7.59
CA ASN A 121 8.19 -9.75 7.41
C ASN A 121 8.59 -8.28 7.56
N GLN A 122 7.65 -7.33 7.72
CA GLN A 122 7.96 -5.89 7.67
C GLN A 122 7.51 -5.12 8.92
N GLN A 123 7.46 -5.79 10.06
CA GLN A 123 7.09 -5.17 11.34
C GLN A 123 8.09 -4.08 11.75
N GLY A 124 7.61 -3.00 12.37
CA GLY A 124 8.42 -1.90 12.89
C GLY A 124 9.09 -1.02 11.82
N LYS A 125 8.66 -1.11 10.55
CA LYS A 125 9.32 -0.43 9.43
C LYS A 125 8.45 0.65 8.80
N VAL A 126 9.11 1.58 8.11
CA VAL A 126 8.51 2.41 7.08
C VAL A 126 8.69 1.71 5.74
N ILE A 127 7.58 1.45 5.05
CA ILE A 127 7.52 0.65 3.83
C ILE A 127 7.04 1.55 2.70
N LEU A 128 7.76 1.60 1.58
CA LEU A 128 7.36 2.33 0.39
C LEU A 128 6.93 1.36 -0.70
N ILE A 129 5.71 1.56 -1.23
CA ILE A 129 5.12 0.72 -2.26
C ILE A 129 4.76 1.58 -3.46
N CYS A 130 5.27 1.23 -4.63
CA CYS A 130 4.82 1.80 -5.91
C CYS A 130 3.97 0.77 -6.66
N TRP A 131 2.72 1.15 -6.95
CA TRP A 131 1.74 0.23 -7.54
C TRP A 131 1.06 0.84 -8.77
N ARG A 132 0.35 0.01 -9.55
CA ARG A 132 -0.47 0.53 -10.64
C ARG A 132 -1.81 1.04 -10.08
N HIS A 133 -2.19 2.26 -10.46
CA HIS A 133 -3.34 2.96 -9.89
C HIS A 133 -4.68 2.18 -9.90
N PRO A 134 -5.02 1.34 -10.92
CA PRO A 134 -6.27 0.59 -10.89
C PRO A 134 -6.30 -0.51 -9.80
N TYR A 135 -5.14 -0.92 -9.29
CA TYR A 135 -5.01 -1.99 -8.29
C TYR A 135 -4.73 -1.47 -6.88
N ILE A 136 -4.49 -0.15 -6.71
CA ILE A 136 -4.29 0.45 -5.39
C ILE A 136 -5.51 0.28 -4.47
N PRO A 137 -6.77 0.39 -4.94
CA PRO A 137 -7.93 0.12 -4.09
C PRO A 137 -7.89 -1.28 -3.46
N ALA A 138 -7.60 -2.32 -4.25
CA ALA A 138 -7.48 -3.69 -3.73
C ALA A 138 -6.30 -3.86 -2.75
N LEU A 139 -5.21 -3.11 -2.93
CA LEU A 139 -4.10 -3.09 -1.97
C LEU A 139 -4.49 -2.42 -0.65
N LEU A 140 -5.24 -1.32 -0.70
CA LEU A 140 -5.78 -0.66 0.49
C LEU A 140 -6.71 -1.60 1.26
N ASP A 141 -7.68 -2.25 0.58
CA ASP A 141 -8.56 -3.24 1.20
C ASP A 141 -7.78 -4.39 1.85
N ALA A 142 -6.76 -4.91 1.17
CA ALA A 142 -5.91 -5.98 1.69
C ALA A 142 -5.10 -5.58 2.94
N LEU A 143 -4.87 -4.27 3.14
CA LEU A 143 -4.21 -3.68 4.31
C LEU A 143 -5.22 -3.18 5.37
N GLY A 144 -6.50 -3.50 5.23
CA GLY A 144 -7.54 -3.07 6.18
C GLY A 144 -7.95 -1.61 6.06
N ALA A 145 -7.56 -0.92 4.97
CA ALA A 145 -7.86 0.48 4.73
C ALA A 145 -8.99 0.63 3.69
N THR A 146 -10.10 1.26 4.07
CA THR A 146 -11.23 1.49 3.16
C THR A 146 -10.85 2.45 2.03
N PRO A 147 -10.87 2.05 0.73
CA PRO A 147 -10.41 2.90 -0.36
C PRO A 147 -11.10 4.25 -0.46
N LYS A 148 -12.41 4.33 -0.18
CA LYS A 148 -13.19 5.58 -0.23
C LYS A 148 -12.73 6.64 0.78
N THR A 149 -12.01 6.25 1.84
CA THR A 149 -11.45 7.19 2.81
C THR A 149 -10.29 8.00 2.21
N PHE A 150 -9.55 7.41 1.28
CA PHE A 150 -8.33 8.00 0.72
C PHE A 150 -8.50 8.44 -0.74
N LEU A 151 -9.42 7.81 -1.47
CA LEU A 151 -9.57 7.97 -2.92
C LEU A 151 -10.98 8.43 -3.28
N PRO A 152 -11.14 9.40 -4.21
CA PRO A 152 -12.43 9.81 -4.72
C PRO A 152 -13.20 8.60 -5.28
N ASN A 153 -14.41 8.39 -4.81
CA ASN A 153 -15.24 7.23 -5.20
C ASN A 153 -14.52 5.87 -5.07
N GLY A 154 -13.50 5.78 -4.19
CA GLY A 154 -12.72 4.56 -3.99
C GLY A 154 -11.76 4.22 -5.13
N LYS A 155 -11.48 5.15 -6.05
CA LYS A 155 -10.61 4.94 -7.22
C LYS A 155 -9.52 6.00 -7.29
N TRP A 156 -8.33 5.60 -7.68
CA TRP A 156 -7.25 6.53 -7.98
C TRP A 156 -7.47 7.11 -9.38
N PRO A 157 -7.64 8.45 -9.53
CA PRO A 157 -7.87 9.06 -10.84
C PRO A 157 -6.66 8.88 -11.77
N GLY A 158 -6.93 8.55 -13.04
CA GLY A 158 -5.87 8.25 -14.02
C GLY A 158 -4.92 9.43 -14.31
N ALA A 159 -5.37 10.67 -14.14
CA ALA A 159 -4.55 11.86 -14.38
C ALA A 159 -3.74 12.31 -13.16
N VAL A 160 -3.93 11.71 -11.99
CA VAL A 160 -3.28 12.14 -10.74
C VAL A 160 -2.05 11.30 -10.44
N PHE A 161 -0.89 11.94 -10.28
CA PHE A 161 0.40 11.28 -10.03
C PHE A 161 1.06 11.69 -8.71
N ASN A 162 0.57 12.75 -8.07
CA ASN A 162 1.20 13.45 -6.94
C ASN A 162 0.71 13.04 -5.55
N TRP A 163 0.05 11.88 -5.41
CA TRP A 163 -0.44 11.44 -4.11
C TRP A 163 0.46 10.40 -3.47
N VAL A 164 0.66 10.56 -2.16
CA VAL A 164 1.17 9.54 -1.25
C VAL A 164 0.05 9.17 -0.28
N ILE A 165 -0.32 7.91 -0.21
CA ILE A 165 -1.21 7.41 0.85
C ILE A 165 -0.33 6.91 1.98
N LEU A 166 -0.46 7.52 3.15
CA LEU A 166 0.16 7.10 4.38
C LEU A 166 -0.84 6.26 5.18
N LEU A 167 -0.47 5.04 5.50
CA LEU A 167 -1.16 4.17 6.45
C LEU A 167 -0.27 3.97 7.68
N SER A 168 -0.84 4.13 8.87
CA SER A 168 -0.16 3.91 10.16
C SER A 168 -0.80 2.74 10.87
N PHE A 169 0.01 1.84 11.41
CA PHE A 169 -0.43 0.62 12.09
C PHE A 169 0.12 0.55 13.52
N ASP A 170 -0.72 0.12 14.45
CA ASP A 170 -0.39 -0.04 15.87
C ASP A 170 0.42 -1.33 16.16
N GLN A 171 0.59 -1.65 17.45
CA GLN A 171 1.34 -2.82 17.91
C GLN A 171 0.67 -4.15 17.57
N GLU A 172 -0.63 -4.15 17.37
CA GLU A 172 -1.45 -5.29 16.99
C GLU A 172 -1.53 -5.44 15.47
N GLY A 173 -1.23 -4.37 14.70
CA GLY A 173 -1.35 -4.29 13.24
C GLY A 173 -2.66 -3.66 12.79
N HIS A 174 -3.45 -3.09 13.70
CA HIS A 174 -4.67 -2.39 13.32
C HIS A 174 -4.34 -1.03 12.72
N LEU A 175 -5.09 -0.64 11.70
CA LEU A 175 -4.97 0.69 11.09
C LEU A 175 -5.34 1.77 12.11
N ILE A 176 -4.50 2.81 12.23
CA ILE A 176 -4.77 4.02 13.03
C ILE A 176 -5.35 5.08 12.10
N PRO A 177 -6.69 5.29 12.05
CA PRO A 177 -7.31 6.21 11.09
C PRO A 177 -6.85 7.66 11.25
N SER A 178 -6.67 8.14 12.49
CA SER A 178 -6.23 9.50 12.79
C SER A 178 -4.84 9.83 12.26
N ASN A 179 -3.99 8.81 12.09
CA ASN A 179 -2.62 8.94 11.61
C ASN A 179 -2.47 8.50 10.14
N SER A 180 -3.57 8.09 9.50
CA SER A 180 -3.58 7.62 8.12
C SER A 180 -4.26 8.64 7.21
N ARG A 181 -3.61 9.01 6.09
CA ARG A 181 -4.13 10.08 5.23
C ARG A 181 -3.52 10.05 3.83
N ARG A 182 -4.16 10.75 2.92
CA ARG A 182 -3.57 11.10 1.63
C ARG A 182 -2.78 12.41 1.79
N ILE A 183 -1.62 12.47 1.16
CA ILE A 183 -0.69 13.61 1.14
C ILE A 183 -0.43 13.97 -0.32
N ASP A 184 -0.49 15.25 -0.67
CA ASP A 184 -0.03 15.78 -1.95
C ASP A 184 1.47 16.07 -1.87
N GLU A 185 2.27 15.50 -2.77
CA GLU A 185 3.73 15.60 -2.72
C GLU A 185 4.29 16.93 -3.21
N HIS A 186 3.56 17.64 -4.08
CA HIS A 186 3.93 18.95 -4.67
C HIS A 186 5.33 18.99 -5.34
N LEU A 187 5.80 17.88 -5.90
CA LEU A 187 7.15 17.81 -6.50
C LEU A 187 7.20 18.34 -7.92
N MET A 188 6.08 18.29 -8.65
CA MET A 188 6.03 18.73 -10.04
C MET A 188 5.08 19.91 -10.22
N PRO A 189 5.41 20.89 -11.08
CA PRO A 189 4.50 21.97 -11.43
C PRO A 189 3.21 21.41 -12.04
N GLY A 190 2.05 21.92 -11.61
CA GLY A 190 0.73 21.51 -12.14
C GLY A 190 0.21 20.16 -11.65
N GLY A 191 0.79 19.59 -10.63
CA GLY A 191 0.47 18.25 -10.12
C GLY A 191 -0.78 18.13 -9.25
N SER A 192 -1.77 19.04 -9.36
CA SER A 192 -3.08 18.85 -8.73
C SER A 192 -4.14 19.72 -9.41
N GLN A 193 -4.99 19.10 -10.16
CA GLN A 193 -6.36 19.55 -10.39
C GLN A 193 -7.31 18.46 -9.96
#